data_0bda81c6f8c5e6c5ce1b050a60991280
#
_entry.id   0bda81c6f8c5e6c5ce1b050a60991280
#
_cell.length_a   1.000
_cell.length_b   1.000
_cell.length_c   1.000
_cell.angle_alpha   90.00
_cell.angle_beta   90.00
_cell.angle_gamma   90.00
#
_symmetry.space_group_name_H-M   'P 1'
#
loop_
_entity.id
_entity.type
_entity.pdbx_description
1 polymer ?
#
loop_
_entity_poly.entity_id
_entity_poly.type
_entity_poly.pdbx_seq_one_letter_code
_entity_poly.pdbx_strand_id
1 'polypeptide(L)'
;VRLLAVDNFATIGKLLSQEDCVSKILPIVASFSQDKSWRVRYMVALQLYEVCECVSADVVKEEMLPAYVRLLRDIEAEVRIASAGKVSKFCQLVGADASVSSILPCIKDLASDSSQHVRAALANVIMGLAPVLGKTLTIEQLLPLFLALLKDEFPDVRLNIISKLDQVNQVIGIDLLSQ
;
A
#
# COMPACT_ATOMS: atom_id res chain seq x y z
N VAL A 1 -21.15 -15.26 3.36
CA VAL A 1 -20.21 -16.19 4.02
C VAL A 1 -18.77 -15.76 3.77
N ARG A 2 -18.29 -15.59 2.50
CA ARG A 2 -16.90 -15.20 2.19
C ARG A 2 -16.46 -13.90 2.84
N LEU A 3 -17.30 -12.87 2.85
CA LEU A 3 -17.00 -11.58 3.50
C LEU A 3 -16.77 -11.74 5.01
N LEU A 4 -17.62 -12.53 5.68
CA LEU A 4 -17.46 -12.80 7.11
C LEU A 4 -16.21 -13.63 7.42
N ALA A 5 -15.79 -14.51 6.50
CA ALA A 5 -14.55 -15.26 6.64
C ALA A 5 -13.33 -14.34 6.59
N VAL A 6 -13.30 -13.37 5.67
CA VAL A 6 -12.17 -12.40 5.54
C VAL A 6 -11.99 -11.57 6.81
N ASP A 7 -13.07 -11.09 7.42
CA ASP A 7 -13.01 -10.31 8.67
C ASP A 7 -12.33 -11.05 9.84
N ASN A 8 -12.31 -12.36 9.80
CA ASN A 8 -11.74 -13.19 10.87
C ASN A 8 -10.31 -13.68 10.59
N PHE A 9 -9.78 -13.50 9.37
CA PHE A 9 -8.46 -14.04 9.02
C PHE A 9 -7.34 -13.53 9.91
N ALA A 10 -7.28 -12.22 10.18
CA ALA A 10 -6.27 -11.63 11.04
C ALA A 10 -6.39 -12.13 12.49
N THR A 11 -7.61 -12.26 13.00
CA THR A 11 -7.87 -12.76 14.36
C THR A 11 -7.47 -14.22 14.49
N ILE A 12 -7.84 -15.05 13.53
CA ILE A 12 -7.49 -16.48 13.49
C ILE A 12 -5.96 -16.62 13.34
N GLY A 13 -5.34 -15.84 12.46
CA GLY A 13 -3.89 -15.87 12.24
C GLY A 13 -3.09 -15.60 13.51
N LYS A 14 -3.54 -14.69 14.37
CA LYS A 14 -2.90 -14.41 15.66
C LYS A 14 -2.97 -15.57 16.66
N LEU A 15 -3.92 -16.48 16.48
CA LEU A 15 -4.12 -17.66 17.34
C LEU A 15 -3.38 -18.89 16.83
N LEU A 16 -2.92 -18.88 15.60
CA LEU A 16 -2.25 -20.00 14.95
C LEU A 16 -0.72 -19.85 15.02
N SER A 17 -0.03 -21.00 14.85
CA SER A 17 1.41 -20.97 14.58
C SER A 17 1.71 -20.36 13.21
N GLN A 18 2.93 -19.87 13.01
CA GLN A 18 3.33 -19.33 11.70
C GLN A 18 3.17 -20.39 10.60
N GLU A 19 3.50 -21.64 10.85
CA GLU A 19 3.36 -22.75 9.90
C GLU A 19 1.90 -22.99 9.51
N ASP A 20 0.98 -22.96 10.50
CA ASP A 20 -0.45 -23.05 10.24
C ASP A 20 -1.00 -21.87 9.45
N CYS A 21 -0.51 -20.66 9.72
CA CYS A 21 -0.87 -19.47 8.94
C CYS A 21 -0.46 -19.65 7.47
N VAL A 22 0.79 -20.04 7.21
CA VAL A 22 1.30 -20.26 5.84
C VAL A 22 0.53 -21.35 5.12
N SER A 23 0.27 -22.49 5.78
CA SER A 23 -0.36 -23.65 5.13
C SER A 23 -1.88 -23.52 4.97
N LYS A 24 -2.56 -22.81 5.86
CA LYS A 24 -4.03 -22.78 5.93
C LYS A 24 -4.63 -21.42 5.57
N ILE A 25 -4.06 -20.33 6.04
CA ILE A 25 -4.63 -18.98 5.86
C ILE A 25 -4.17 -18.33 4.56
N LEU A 26 -2.87 -18.30 4.27
CA LEU A 26 -2.34 -17.60 3.10
C LEU A 26 -2.90 -18.11 1.77
N PRO A 27 -3.11 -19.41 1.51
CA PRO A 27 -3.71 -19.88 0.28
C PRO A 27 -5.15 -19.39 0.09
N ILE A 28 -5.92 -19.29 1.17
CA ILE A 28 -7.29 -18.78 1.13
C ILE A 28 -7.29 -17.26 0.85
N VAL A 29 -6.42 -16.52 1.51
CA VAL A 29 -6.26 -15.07 1.29
C VAL A 29 -5.83 -14.78 -0.15
N ALA A 30 -4.85 -15.53 -0.67
CA ALA A 30 -4.41 -15.42 -2.06
C ALA A 30 -5.56 -15.71 -3.05
N SER A 31 -6.37 -16.74 -2.80
CA SER A 31 -7.54 -17.07 -3.60
C SER A 31 -8.60 -15.95 -3.55
N PHE A 32 -8.91 -15.43 -2.37
CA PHE A 32 -9.90 -14.37 -2.21
C PHE A 32 -9.43 -13.01 -2.77
N SER A 33 -8.14 -12.77 -2.87
CA SER A 33 -7.61 -11.60 -3.55
C SER A 33 -7.93 -11.57 -5.06
N GLN A 34 -8.35 -12.69 -5.60
CA GLN A 34 -8.76 -12.87 -7.00
C GLN A 34 -10.26 -13.23 -7.14
N ASP A 35 -11.04 -13.05 -6.08
CA ASP A 35 -12.48 -13.36 -6.11
C ASP A 35 -13.21 -12.53 -7.16
N LYS A 36 -14.24 -13.11 -7.77
CA LYS A 36 -15.07 -12.41 -8.76
C LYS A 36 -15.79 -11.19 -8.17
N SER A 37 -16.12 -11.25 -6.89
CA SER A 37 -16.75 -10.15 -6.18
C SER A 37 -15.70 -9.12 -5.74
N TRP A 38 -15.83 -7.89 -6.21
CA TRP A 38 -14.97 -6.80 -5.79
C TRP A 38 -15.03 -6.53 -4.27
N ARG A 39 -16.19 -6.79 -3.66
CA ARG A 39 -16.36 -6.63 -2.19
C ARG A 39 -15.50 -7.61 -1.42
N VAL A 40 -15.34 -8.83 -1.91
CA VAL A 40 -14.43 -9.81 -1.30
C VAL A 40 -12.98 -9.34 -1.45
N ARG A 41 -12.59 -8.90 -2.65
CA ARG A 41 -11.25 -8.33 -2.88
C ARG A 41 -10.98 -7.09 -2.03
N TYR A 42 -11.97 -6.21 -1.89
CA TYR A 42 -11.90 -5.04 -1.01
C TYR A 42 -11.63 -5.42 0.45
N MET A 43 -12.35 -6.39 0.97
CA MET A 43 -12.15 -6.88 2.34
C MET A 43 -10.77 -7.51 2.52
N VAL A 44 -10.27 -8.24 1.53
CA VAL A 44 -8.90 -8.74 1.53
C VAL A 44 -7.90 -7.59 1.58
N ALA A 45 -8.09 -6.55 0.78
CA ALA A 45 -7.21 -5.37 0.77
C ALA A 45 -7.15 -4.68 2.14
N LEU A 46 -8.25 -4.63 2.87
CA LEU A 46 -8.30 -4.07 4.23
C LEU A 46 -7.59 -4.94 5.27
N GLN A 47 -7.61 -6.26 5.13
CA GLN A 47 -7.14 -7.21 6.15
C GLN A 47 -5.75 -7.79 5.85
N LEU A 48 -5.25 -7.62 4.64
CA LEU A 48 -4.04 -8.30 4.16
C LEU A 48 -2.80 -7.96 5.00
N TYR A 49 -2.63 -6.71 5.40
CA TYR A 49 -1.50 -6.30 6.23
C TYR A 49 -1.51 -7.03 7.58
N GLU A 50 -2.63 -7.07 8.24
CA GLU A 50 -2.81 -7.72 9.54
C GLU A 50 -2.56 -9.24 9.47
N VAL A 51 -2.91 -9.86 8.35
CA VAL A 51 -2.57 -11.27 8.07
C VAL A 51 -1.06 -11.42 7.88
N CYS A 52 -0.42 -10.51 7.16
CA CYS A 52 1.02 -10.53 6.94
C CYS A 52 1.84 -10.37 8.23
N GLU A 53 1.29 -9.71 9.25
CA GLU A 53 1.92 -9.61 10.58
C GLU A 53 2.06 -10.97 11.30
N CYS A 54 1.29 -11.97 10.88
CA CYS A 54 1.29 -13.31 11.47
C CYS A 54 2.37 -14.24 10.91
N VAL A 55 3.12 -13.82 9.91
CA VAL A 55 4.13 -14.61 9.20
C VAL A 55 5.43 -13.82 9.02
N SER A 56 6.52 -14.51 8.64
CA SER A 56 7.81 -13.85 8.41
C SER A 56 7.79 -12.93 7.19
N ALA A 57 8.70 -11.94 7.18
CA ALA A 57 8.84 -11.01 6.06
C ALA A 57 9.18 -11.73 4.73
N ASP A 58 9.95 -12.81 4.77
CA ASP A 58 10.29 -13.58 3.58
C ASP A 58 9.06 -14.26 2.98
N VAL A 59 8.21 -14.86 3.80
CA VAL A 59 6.93 -15.43 3.37
C VAL A 59 6.02 -14.35 2.78
N VAL A 60 5.98 -13.17 3.39
CA VAL A 60 5.21 -12.04 2.83
C VAL A 60 5.70 -11.66 1.44
N LYS A 61 7.02 -11.56 1.23
CA LYS A 61 7.61 -11.23 -0.07
C LYS A 61 7.27 -12.26 -1.15
N GLU A 62 7.34 -13.54 -0.82
CA GLU A 62 7.13 -14.61 -1.77
C GLU A 62 5.65 -14.86 -2.08
N GLU A 63 4.80 -14.89 -1.06
CA GLU A 63 3.42 -15.35 -1.16
C GLU A 63 2.41 -14.20 -1.23
N MET A 64 2.57 -13.15 -0.43
CA MET A 64 1.56 -12.10 -0.26
C MET A 64 1.84 -10.86 -1.08
N LEU A 65 3.10 -10.50 -1.33
CA LEU A 65 3.44 -9.33 -2.13
C LEU A 65 2.86 -9.38 -3.55
N PRO A 66 2.89 -10.52 -4.27
CA PRO A 66 2.23 -10.63 -5.57
C PRO A 66 0.71 -10.39 -5.50
N ALA A 67 0.04 -10.88 -4.47
CA ALA A 67 -1.37 -10.64 -4.26
C ALA A 67 -1.67 -9.16 -3.98
N TYR A 68 -0.85 -8.51 -3.15
CA TYR A 68 -0.95 -7.09 -2.85
C TYR A 68 -0.76 -6.21 -4.09
N VAL A 69 0.24 -6.51 -4.91
CA VAL A 69 0.49 -5.79 -6.18
C VAL A 69 -0.71 -5.91 -7.12
N ARG A 70 -1.37 -7.08 -7.20
CA ARG A 70 -2.61 -7.23 -7.97
C ARG A 70 -3.74 -6.35 -7.44
N LEU A 71 -3.90 -6.25 -6.11
CA LEU A 71 -4.92 -5.41 -5.49
C LEU A 71 -4.66 -3.91 -5.73
N LEU A 72 -3.41 -3.48 -5.75
CA LEU A 72 -3.03 -2.10 -6.12
C LEU A 72 -3.39 -1.75 -7.57
N ARG A 73 -3.48 -2.75 -8.44
CA ARG A 73 -3.85 -2.63 -9.86
C ARG A 73 -5.24 -3.16 -10.17
N ASP A 74 -6.09 -3.31 -9.16
CA ASP A 74 -7.45 -3.83 -9.36
C ASP A 74 -8.27 -2.93 -10.30
N ILE A 75 -9.19 -3.53 -11.03
CA ILE A 75 -10.11 -2.81 -11.92
C ILE A 75 -11.07 -1.90 -11.16
N GLU A 76 -11.36 -2.21 -9.90
CA GLU A 76 -12.26 -1.43 -9.05
C GLU A 76 -11.49 -0.38 -8.23
N ALA A 77 -11.90 0.88 -8.35
CA ALA A 77 -11.27 1.98 -7.62
C ALA A 77 -11.31 1.79 -6.10
N GLU A 78 -12.38 1.24 -5.56
CA GLU A 78 -12.54 0.99 -4.13
C GLU A 78 -11.47 0.02 -3.60
N VAL A 79 -11.12 -1.00 -4.39
CA VAL A 79 -10.05 -1.95 -4.04
C VAL A 79 -8.68 -1.27 -4.10
N ARG A 80 -8.43 -0.45 -5.12
CA ARG A 80 -7.19 0.34 -5.22
C ARG A 80 -7.04 1.32 -4.05
N ILE A 81 -8.10 2.01 -3.65
CA ILE A 81 -8.11 2.92 -2.48
C ILE A 81 -7.75 2.18 -1.20
N ALA A 82 -8.40 1.06 -0.93
CA ALA A 82 -8.14 0.24 0.25
C ALA A 82 -6.69 -0.26 0.29
N SER A 83 -6.17 -0.72 -0.85
CA SER A 83 -4.79 -1.19 -0.99
C SER A 83 -3.77 -0.05 -0.84
N ALA A 84 -4.02 1.11 -1.46
CA ALA A 84 -3.15 2.28 -1.37
C ALA A 84 -3.01 2.79 0.07
N GLY A 85 -4.06 2.71 0.86
CA GLY A 85 -4.06 3.12 2.28
C GLY A 85 -3.09 2.32 3.17
N LYS A 86 -2.67 1.13 2.73
CA LYS A 86 -1.75 0.25 3.48
C LYS A 86 -0.31 0.26 2.92
N VAL A 87 -0.04 1.05 1.89
CA VAL A 87 1.23 0.95 1.14
C VAL A 87 2.47 1.24 1.98
N SER A 88 2.43 2.23 2.87
CA SER A 88 3.57 2.55 3.73
C SER A 88 3.87 1.43 4.72
N LYS A 89 2.86 0.80 5.28
CA LYS A 89 2.98 -0.34 6.19
C LYS A 89 3.58 -1.57 5.49
N PHE A 90 3.12 -1.86 4.26
CA PHE A 90 3.67 -2.94 3.45
C PHE A 90 5.14 -2.70 3.10
N CYS A 91 5.50 -1.48 2.73
CA CYS A 91 6.89 -1.13 2.45
C CYS A 91 7.80 -1.28 3.67
N GLN A 92 7.32 -0.93 4.85
CA GLN A 92 8.05 -1.17 6.10
C GLN A 92 8.25 -2.67 6.37
N LEU A 93 7.25 -3.48 6.05
CA LEU A 93 7.28 -4.92 6.28
C LEU A 93 8.22 -5.66 5.32
N VAL A 94 8.21 -5.30 4.04
CA VAL A 94 9.00 -5.99 2.99
C VAL A 94 10.38 -5.39 2.77
N GLY A 95 10.62 -4.17 3.24
CA GLY A 95 11.89 -3.47 3.09
C GLY A 95 12.04 -2.69 1.78
N ALA A 96 13.15 -1.94 1.65
CA ALA A 96 13.39 -1.02 0.55
C ALA A 96 13.48 -1.71 -0.82
N ASP A 97 14.24 -2.80 -0.92
CA ASP A 97 14.47 -3.47 -2.20
C ASP A 97 13.19 -4.01 -2.84
N ALA A 98 12.37 -4.72 -2.06
CA ALA A 98 11.08 -5.23 -2.52
C ALA A 98 10.09 -4.10 -2.80
N SER A 99 10.14 -3.02 -2.02
CA SER A 99 9.31 -1.83 -2.24
C SER A 99 9.64 -1.16 -3.57
N VAL A 100 10.92 -0.97 -3.88
CA VAL A 100 11.38 -0.35 -5.14
C VAL A 100 11.03 -1.22 -6.35
N SER A 101 11.27 -2.53 -6.25
CA SER A 101 11.08 -3.44 -7.38
C SER A 101 9.61 -3.73 -7.69
N SER A 102 8.75 -3.82 -6.69
CA SER A 102 7.39 -4.34 -6.84
C SER A 102 6.30 -3.31 -6.56
N ILE A 103 6.45 -2.49 -5.52
CA ILE A 103 5.41 -1.55 -5.07
C ILE A 103 5.53 -0.19 -5.75
N LEU A 104 6.74 0.34 -5.89
CA LEU A 104 6.96 1.67 -6.47
C LEU A 104 6.40 1.85 -7.89
N PRO A 105 6.49 0.87 -8.81
CA PRO A 105 5.82 0.95 -10.11
C PRO A 105 4.31 1.12 -9.98
N CYS A 106 3.68 0.43 -9.04
CA CYS A 106 2.24 0.57 -8.78
C CYS A 106 1.89 1.96 -8.22
N ILE A 107 2.73 2.52 -7.37
CA ILE A 107 2.56 3.87 -6.82
C ILE A 107 2.61 4.92 -7.92
N LYS A 108 3.51 4.76 -8.88
CA LYS A 108 3.58 5.65 -10.06
C LYS A 108 2.29 5.58 -10.89
N ASP A 109 1.75 4.39 -11.09
CA ASP A 109 0.47 4.20 -11.78
C ASP A 109 -0.68 4.88 -11.01
N LEU A 110 -0.74 4.69 -9.68
CA LEU A 110 -1.77 5.27 -8.82
C LEU A 110 -1.72 6.80 -8.73
N ALA A 111 -0.54 7.40 -8.85
CA ALA A 111 -0.38 8.86 -8.87
C ALA A 111 -1.03 9.50 -10.11
N SER A 112 -1.23 8.73 -11.16
CA SER A 112 -1.91 9.12 -12.41
C SER A 112 -3.24 8.39 -12.61
N ASP A 113 -3.81 7.82 -11.56
CA ASP A 113 -5.08 7.09 -11.64
C ASP A 113 -6.22 8.00 -12.12
N SER A 114 -7.14 7.45 -12.89
CA SER A 114 -8.32 8.18 -13.39
C SER A 114 -9.25 8.64 -12.27
N SER A 115 -9.26 7.93 -11.14
CA SER A 115 -10.06 8.29 -9.97
C SER A 115 -9.32 9.27 -9.07
N GLN A 116 -9.90 10.46 -8.85
CA GLN A 116 -9.40 11.42 -7.86
C GLN A 116 -9.30 10.84 -6.45
N HIS A 117 -10.20 9.94 -6.10
CA HIS A 117 -10.24 9.30 -4.78
C HIS A 117 -9.04 8.37 -4.57
N VAL A 118 -8.61 7.68 -5.62
CA VAL A 118 -7.38 6.87 -5.60
C VAL A 118 -6.16 7.78 -5.44
N ARG A 119 -6.06 8.86 -6.23
CA ARG A 119 -4.97 9.84 -6.11
C ARG A 119 -4.93 10.49 -4.73
N ALA A 120 -6.08 10.86 -4.17
CA ALA A 120 -6.19 11.41 -2.81
C ALA A 120 -5.74 10.41 -1.73
N ALA A 121 -6.13 9.15 -1.84
CA ALA A 121 -5.70 8.10 -0.94
C ALA A 121 -4.17 7.89 -0.99
N LEU A 122 -3.58 7.90 -2.18
CA LEU A 122 -2.14 7.83 -2.35
C LEU A 122 -1.44 9.07 -1.76
N ALA A 123 -1.95 10.27 -2.02
CA ALA A 123 -1.41 11.52 -1.50
C ALA A 123 -1.32 11.52 0.03
N ASN A 124 -2.27 10.87 0.69
CA ASN A 124 -2.30 10.76 2.15
C ASN A 124 -1.20 9.85 2.73
N VAL A 125 -0.68 8.90 1.97
CA VAL A 125 0.25 7.88 2.47
C VAL A 125 1.63 7.88 1.79
N ILE A 126 1.78 8.57 0.66
CA ILE A 126 3.00 8.51 -0.17
C ILE A 126 4.26 8.89 0.61
N MET A 127 4.20 9.88 1.49
CA MET A 127 5.36 10.32 2.25
C MET A 127 5.74 9.37 3.40
N GLY A 128 4.84 8.46 3.79
CA GLY A 128 5.16 7.36 4.70
C GLY A 128 6.17 6.35 4.13
N LEU A 129 6.42 6.38 2.82
CA LEU A 129 7.45 5.58 2.16
C LEU A 129 8.87 6.15 2.34
N ALA A 130 8.99 7.43 2.61
CA ALA A 130 10.28 8.12 2.69
C ALA A 130 11.24 7.49 3.74
N PRO A 131 10.80 7.15 4.97
CA PRO A 131 11.67 6.48 5.95
C PRO A 131 12.19 5.11 5.48
N VAL A 132 11.42 4.40 4.67
CA VAL A 132 11.79 3.07 4.15
C VAL A 132 12.79 3.20 3.00
N LEU A 133 12.55 4.12 2.07
CA LEU A 133 13.37 4.30 0.87
C LEU A 133 14.66 5.06 1.13
N GLY A 134 14.67 5.93 2.14
CA GLY A 134 15.80 6.83 2.42
C GLY A 134 15.81 8.09 1.54
N LYS A 135 16.70 9.03 1.88
CA LYS A 135 16.73 10.36 1.29
C LYS A 135 16.91 10.34 -0.24
N THR A 136 17.88 9.60 -0.76
CA THR A 136 18.19 9.55 -2.19
C THR A 136 17.02 9.08 -3.02
N LEU A 137 16.46 7.92 -2.70
CA LEU A 137 15.31 7.35 -3.42
C LEU A 137 14.04 8.19 -3.24
N THR A 138 13.87 8.84 -2.09
CA THR A 138 12.77 9.76 -1.86
C THR A 138 12.85 10.95 -2.82
N ILE A 139 14.02 11.56 -2.97
CA ILE A 139 14.23 12.68 -3.89
C ILE A 139 14.04 12.24 -5.34
N GLU A 140 14.62 11.10 -5.73
CA GLU A 140 14.59 10.64 -7.11
C GLU A 140 13.23 10.10 -7.55
N GLN A 141 12.52 9.42 -6.67
CA GLN A 141 11.33 8.64 -7.02
C GLN A 141 10.03 9.19 -6.46
N LEU A 142 10.01 9.66 -5.20
CA LEU A 142 8.79 10.13 -4.54
C LEU A 142 8.54 11.62 -4.75
N LEU A 143 9.58 12.44 -4.74
CA LEU A 143 9.44 13.89 -4.90
C LEU A 143 8.76 14.29 -6.21
N PRO A 144 9.08 13.69 -7.37
CA PRO A 144 8.36 13.99 -8.62
C PRO A 144 6.85 13.67 -8.53
N LEU A 145 6.49 12.56 -7.88
CA LEU A 145 5.09 12.17 -7.66
C LEU A 145 4.38 13.13 -6.70
N PHE A 146 5.06 13.52 -5.64
CA PHE A 146 4.58 14.52 -4.69
C PHE A 146 4.27 15.86 -5.39
N LEU A 147 5.19 16.35 -6.20
CA LEU A 147 5.02 17.59 -6.96
C LEU A 147 3.88 17.49 -7.99
N ALA A 148 3.71 16.33 -8.61
CA ALA A 148 2.59 16.08 -9.51
C ALA A 148 1.24 16.15 -8.78
N LEU A 149 1.15 15.54 -7.60
CA LEU A 149 -0.07 15.55 -6.78
C LEU A 149 -0.38 16.95 -6.21
N LEU A 150 0.62 17.78 -5.93
CA LEU A 150 0.42 19.19 -5.56
C LEU A 150 -0.23 20.02 -6.65
N LYS A 151 -0.06 19.61 -7.90
CA LYS A 151 -0.63 20.28 -9.08
C LYS A 151 -1.92 19.60 -9.58
N ASP A 152 -2.47 18.66 -8.83
CA ASP A 152 -3.70 17.96 -9.21
C ASP A 152 -4.86 18.94 -9.40
N GLU A 153 -5.73 18.66 -10.36
CA GLU A 153 -6.91 19.47 -10.64
C GLU A 153 -7.92 19.47 -9.49
N PHE A 154 -7.96 18.39 -8.69
CA PHE A 154 -8.91 18.25 -7.59
C PHE A 154 -8.35 18.77 -6.26
N PRO A 155 -9.08 19.67 -5.57
CA PRO A 155 -8.65 20.25 -4.30
C PRO A 155 -8.35 19.23 -3.21
N ASP A 156 -9.13 18.15 -3.12
CA ASP A 156 -8.95 17.11 -2.09
C ASP A 156 -7.61 16.41 -2.22
N VAL A 157 -7.15 16.17 -3.46
CA VAL A 157 -5.82 15.58 -3.69
C VAL A 157 -4.72 16.54 -3.22
N ARG A 158 -4.83 17.83 -3.60
CA ARG A 158 -3.85 18.85 -3.17
C ARG A 158 -3.83 19.03 -1.65
N LEU A 159 -5.00 19.07 -0.99
CA LEU A 159 -5.10 19.21 0.47
C LEU A 159 -4.48 18.02 1.20
N ASN A 160 -4.71 16.81 0.73
CA ASN A 160 -4.11 15.62 1.32
C ASN A 160 -2.58 15.65 1.23
N ILE A 161 -2.02 16.08 0.10
CA ILE A 161 -0.57 16.17 -0.06
C ILE A 161 0.02 17.31 0.78
N ILE A 162 -0.64 18.47 0.84
CA ILE A 162 -0.20 19.63 1.64
C ILE A 162 -0.14 19.27 3.14
N SER A 163 -1.09 18.49 3.63
CA SER A 163 -1.10 18.03 5.02
C SER A 163 0.10 17.16 5.40
N LYS A 164 0.87 16.69 4.42
CA LYS A 164 2.05 15.84 4.60
C LYS A 164 3.39 16.58 4.39
N LEU A 165 3.36 17.89 4.17
CA LEU A 165 4.58 18.70 3.95
C LEU A 165 5.59 18.59 5.08
N ASP A 166 5.14 18.50 6.33
CA ASP A 166 6.02 18.34 7.49
C ASP A 166 6.82 17.03 7.42
N GLN A 167 6.20 15.94 6.91
CA GLN A 167 6.89 14.66 6.72
C GLN A 167 7.96 14.75 5.63
N VAL A 168 7.71 15.53 4.58
CA VAL A 168 8.71 15.82 3.52
C VAL A 168 9.90 16.56 4.12
N ASN A 169 9.65 17.61 4.89
CA ASN A 169 10.68 18.40 5.55
C ASN A 169 11.57 17.58 6.49
N GLN A 170 11.00 16.62 7.19
CA GLN A 170 11.76 15.76 8.11
C GLN A 170 12.77 14.86 7.37
N VAL A 171 12.47 14.44 6.15
CA VAL A 171 13.29 13.49 5.38
C VAL A 171 14.28 14.22 4.46
N ILE A 172 13.83 15.27 3.77
CA ILE A 172 14.59 15.95 2.72
C ILE A 172 15.38 17.14 3.31
N GLY A 173 14.83 17.80 4.35
CA GLY A 173 15.34 19.04 4.91
C GLY A 173 14.82 20.28 4.17
N ILE A 174 14.74 21.38 4.90
CA ILE A 174 14.15 22.66 4.43
C ILE A 174 14.92 23.26 3.24
N ASP A 175 16.22 23.01 3.16
CA ASP A 175 17.10 23.61 2.14
C ASP A 175 16.78 23.18 0.69
N LEU A 176 16.13 22.04 0.50
CA LEU A 176 15.76 21.53 -0.82
C LEU A 176 14.37 21.99 -1.31
N LEU A 177 13.54 22.48 -0.41
CA LEU A 177 12.20 23.00 -0.76
C LEU A 177 12.22 24.49 -1.10
N SER A 178 13.34 25.17 -0.85
CA SER A 178 13.54 26.59 -1.15
C SER A 178 14.18 26.87 -2.52
N GLN A 179 14.52 25.83 -3.27
CA GLN A 179 15.00 25.89 -4.66
C GLN A 179 13.90 25.57 -5.65
#